data_d2bbf5610355b3aa30eb6dee7b7a6ce5
#
_entry.id   d2bbf5610355b3aa30eb6dee7b7a6ce5
#
_cell.length_a   1.000
_cell.length_b   1.000
_cell.length_c   1.000
_cell.angle_alpha   90.00
_cell.angle_beta   90.00
_cell.angle_gamma   90.00
#
_symmetry.space_group_name_H-M   'P 1'
#
loop_
_entity.id
_entity.type
_entity.pdbx_description
1 polymer ?
#
loop_
_entity_poly.entity_id
_entity_poly.type
_entity_poly.pdbx_seq_one_letter_code
_entity_poly.pdbx_strand_id
1 'polypeptide(L)'
;MTSAHLTFDKTDDKHAHRIEKMRSSPVRDLFSAAVRPDIISLSGGMPDVSLLPVTNIRKAVRAAVEDHRAQALQYGTTDGRFETKQVFCSLMRDIGVRCKPDQVLITSGAQEALDLLVKAIGQKEQT
;
A
#
# COMPACT_ATOMS: atom_id res chain seq x y z
N MET A 1 -28.82 -8.57 -13.57
CA MET A 1 -28.27 -7.67 -12.54
C MET A 1 -27.52 -6.58 -13.26
N THR A 2 -28.11 -5.40 -13.31
CA THR A 2 -27.65 -4.25 -14.08
C THR A 2 -26.39 -3.69 -13.43
N SER A 3 -25.28 -3.74 -14.14
CA SER A 3 -24.04 -3.04 -13.79
C SER A 3 -24.37 -1.56 -13.60
N ALA A 4 -24.23 -1.05 -12.38
CA ALA A 4 -24.28 0.38 -12.13
C ALA A 4 -23.06 1.00 -12.82
N HIS A 5 -23.22 1.51 -14.02
CA HIS A 5 -22.24 2.40 -14.63
C HIS A 5 -22.19 3.65 -13.76
N LEU A 6 -21.08 3.82 -13.03
CA LEU A 6 -20.73 5.10 -12.47
C LEU A 6 -20.57 6.06 -13.65
N THR A 7 -21.59 6.87 -13.88
CA THR A 7 -21.49 8.02 -14.78
C THR A 7 -20.56 9.02 -14.10
N PHE A 8 -19.28 8.94 -14.42
CA PHE A 8 -18.36 10.03 -14.12
C PHE A 8 -18.86 11.26 -14.87
N ASP A 9 -18.72 12.40 -14.23
CA ASP A 9 -19.08 13.71 -14.76
C ASP A 9 -18.55 13.90 -16.20
N LYS A 10 -19.18 14.76 -17.00
CA LYS A 10 -18.87 15.05 -18.42
C LYS A 10 -17.47 15.70 -18.61
N THR A 11 -16.44 15.08 -18.06
CA THR A 11 -15.04 15.52 -18.15
C THR A 11 -14.16 14.49 -18.84
N ASP A 12 -14.74 13.56 -19.62
CA ASP A 12 -14.02 12.49 -20.32
C ASP A 12 -12.93 13.05 -21.24
N ASP A 13 -13.14 14.24 -21.81
CA ASP A 13 -12.17 14.98 -22.63
C ASP A 13 -10.95 15.52 -21.87
N LYS A 14 -11.01 15.52 -20.53
CA LYS A 14 -9.92 15.99 -19.64
C LYS A 14 -9.02 14.88 -19.13
N HIS A 15 -9.36 13.65 -19.39
CA HIS A 15 -8.54 12.54 -18.96
C HIS A 15 -7.25 12.45 -19.78
N ALA A 16 -6.14 12.16 -19.12
CA ALA A 16 -4.90 11.88 -19.83
C ALA A 16 -5.07 10.61 -20.67
N HIS A 17 -4.51 10.57 -21.88
CA HIS A 17 -4.61 9.46 -22.84
C HIS A 17 -4.28 8.08 -22.23
N ARG A 18 -3.40 8.02 -21.23
CA ARG A 18 -3.08 6.79 -20.49
C ARG A 18 -4.27 6.19 -19.74
N ILE A 19 -5.25 7.02 -19.33
CA ILE A 19 -6.46 6.57 -18.60
C ILE A 19 -7.40 5.81 -19.52
N GLU A 20 -7.52 6.21 -20.79
CA GLU A 20 -8.37 5.55 -21.77
C GLU A 20 -8.02 4.07 -21.99
N LYS A 21 -6.74 3.73 -21.78
CA LYS A 21 -6.21 2.36 -21.93
C LYS A 21 -6.22 1.55 -20.64
N MET A 22 -6.54 2.18 -19.51
CA MET A 22 -6.59 1.47 -18.22
C MET A 22 -7.82 0.55 -18.18
N ARG A 23 -7.57 -0.69 -17.82
CA ARG A 23 -8.63 -1.69 -17.58
C ARG A 23 -8.57 -2.15 -16.15
N SER A 24 -9.72 -2.56 -15.60
CA SER A 24 -9.76 -3.26 -14.30
C SER A 24 -8.91 -4.53 -14.37
N SER A 25 -8.25 -4.84 -13.27
CA SER A 25 -7.52 -6.10 -13.15
C SER A 25 -8.51 -7.24 -12.93
N PRO A 26 -8.51 -8.29 -13.77
CA PRO A 26 -9.37 -9.47 -13.56
C PRO A 26 -9.18 -10.12 -12.18
N VAL A 27 -7.97 -10.05 -11.63
CA VAL A 27 -7.67 -10.55 -10.27
C VAL A 27 -8.41 -9.73 -9.22
N ARG A 28 -8.50 -8.41 -9.40
CA ARG A 28 -9.25 -7.53 -8.48
C ARG A 28 -10.74 -7.82 -8.50
N ASP A 29 -11.29 -8.14 -9.66
CA ASP A 29 -12.71 -8.45 -9.81
C ASP A 29 -13.08 -9.76 -9.07
N LEU A 30 -12.13 -10.69 -8.92
CA LEU A 30 -12.29 -11.90 -8.13
C LEU A 30 -12.35 -11.65 -6.61
N PHE A 31 -11.80 -10.55 -6.11
CA PHE A 31 -11.84 -10.24 -4.68
C PHE A 31 -13.27 -10.05 -4.15
N SER A 32 -14.17 -9.53 -4.96
CA SER A 32 -15.58 -9.38 -4.58
C SER A 32 -16.27 -10.72 -4.34
N ALA A 33 -15.87 -11.75 -5.07
CA ALA A 33 -16.34 -13.12 -4.86
C ALA A 33 -15.65 -13.79 -3.66
N ALA A 34 -14.37 -13.45 -3.42
CA ALA A 34 -13.56 -14.03 -2.35
C ALA A 34 -14.01 -13.67 -0.93
N VAL A 35 -14.74 -12.55 -0.76
CA VAL A 35 -15.28 -12.12 0.55
C VAL A 35 -16.63 -12.78 0.90
N ARG A 36 -17.22 -13.60 0.04
CA ARG A 36 -18.46 -14.31 0.35
C ARG A 36 -18.23 -15.41 1.37
N PRO A 37 -19.07 -15.52 2.44
CA PRO A 37 -18.86 -16.48 3.52
C PRO A 37 -19.08 -17.94 3.12
N ASP A 38 -19.75 -18.18 1.98
CA ASP A 38 -20.01 -19.49 1.42
C ASP A 38 -18.91 -19.98 0.46
N ILE A 39 -17.85 -19.20 0.26
CA ILE A 39 -16.75 -19.51 -0.66
C ILE A 39 -15.43 -19.65 0.09
N ILE A 40 -14.76 -20.77 -0.13
CA ILE A 40 -13.35 -20.95 0.27
C ILE A 40 -12.49 -20.43 -0.88
N SER A 41 -11.95 -19.23 -0.73
CA SER A 41 -11.13 -18.60 -1.77
C SER A 41 -9.68 -19.02 -1.65
N LEU A 42 -9.11 -19.53 -2.75
CA LEU A 42 -7.68 -19.78 -2.92
C LEU A 42 -7.02 -18.73 -3.83
N SER A 43 -7.75 -17.65 -4.15
CA SER A 43 -7.29 -16.59 -5.05
C SER A 43 -6.79 -15.36 -4.28
N GLY A 44 -5.90 -14.59 -4.92
CA GLY A 44 -5.52 -13.25 -4.50
C GLY A 44 -4.59 -13.13 -3.29
N GLY A 45 -4.24 -14.23 -2.62
CA GLY A 45 -3.28 -14.21 -1.50
C GLY A 45 -3.73 -13.34 -0.32
N MET A 46 -5.04 -13.26 -0.03
CA MET A 46 -5.55 -12.48 1.09
C MET A 46 -5.08 -13.08 2.42
N PRO A 47 -4.46 -12.29 3.31
CA PRO A 47 -4.00 -12.79 4.59
C PRO A 47 -5.18 -13.13 5.51
N ASP A 48 -5.02 -14.15 6.36
CA ASP A 48 -5.95 -14.43 7.43
C ASP A 48 -5.78 -13.41 8.56
N VAL A 49 -6.66 -12.42 8.58
CA VAL A 49 -6.63 -11.34 9.57
C VAL A 49 -7.00 -11.80 10.98
N SER A 50 -7.59 -13.01 11.14
CA SER A 50 -7.91 -13.57 12.46
C SER A 50 -6.65 -13.90 13.27
N LEU A 51 -5.53 -14.13 12.60
CA LEU A 51 -4.23 -14.42 13.22
C LEU A 51 -3.50 -13.16 13.71
N LEU A 52 -3.99 -11.97 13.39
CA LEU A 52 -3.35 -10.74 13.82
C LEU A 52 -3.44 -10.55 15.34
N PRO A 53 -2.37 -10.10 16.00
CA PRO A 53 -2.33 -9.86 17.44
C PRO A 53 -3.06 -8.55 17.79
N VAL A 54 -4.39 -8.55 17.69
CA VAL A 54 -5.25 -7.36 17.83
C VAL A 54 -5.00 -6.61 19.13
N THR A 55 -4.74 -7.33 20.24
CA THR A 55 -4.43 -6.71 21.54
C THR A 55 -3.15 -5.88 21.48
N ASN A 56 -2.11 -6.36 20.79
CA ASN A 56 -0.84 -5.65 20.66
C ASN A 56 -0.99 -4.45 19.72
N ILE A 57 -1.73 -4.63 18.62
CA ILE A 57 -2.05 -3.53 17.69
C ILE A 57 -2.79 -2.41 18.41
N ARG A 58 -3.82 -2.76 19.21
CA ARG A 58 -4.59 -1.78 20.00
C ARG A 58 -3.69 -1.00 20.97
N LYS A 59 -2.81 -1.70 21.69
CA LYS A 59 -1.85 -1.06 22.61
C LYS A 59 -0.91 -0.11 21.87
N ALA A 60 -0.37 -0.53 20.72
CA ALA A 60 0.53 0.29 19.93
C ALA A 60 -0.16 1.55 19.38
N VAL A 61 -1.37 1.42 18.84
CA VAL A 61 -2.15 2.58 18.34
C VAL A 61 -2.48 3.54 19.48
N ARG A 62 -2.88 3.02 20.64
CA ARG A 62 -3.18 3.83 21.82
C ARG A 62 -1.95 4.61 22.28
N ALA A 63 -0.80 3.94 22.45
CA ALA A 63 0.46 4.58 22.83
C ALA A 63 0.87 5.65 21.79
N ALA A 64 0.74 5.38 20.49
CA ALA A 64 1.06 6.35 19.46
C ALA A 64 0.23 7.64 19.60
N VAL A 65 -1.06 7.54 19.91
CA VAL A 65 -1.95 8.70 20.03
C VAL A 65 -1.83 9.41 21.39
N GLU A 66 -1.70 8.67 22.48
CA GLU A 66 -1.68 9.23 23.84
C GLU A 66 -0.30 9.76 24.21
N ASP A 67 0.76 8.98 23.96
CA ASP A 67 2.12 9.28 24.43
C ASP A 67 2.94 10.08 23.39
N HIS A 68 2.63 9.90 22.09
CA HIS A 68 3.40 10.46 20.97
C HIS A 68 2.54 11.29 20.01
N ARG A 69 1.46 11.91 20.50
CA ARG A 69 0.46 12.63 19.70
C ARG A 69 1.07 13.54 18.65
N ALA A 70 1.99 14.41 19.03
CA ALA A 70 2.59 15.37 18.10
C ALA A 70 3.37 14.67 16.98
N GLN A 71 4.11 13.61 17.31
CA GLN A 71 4.88 12.86 16.31
C GLN A 71 4.01 11.93 15.46
N ALA A 72 2.92 11.40 16.03
CA ALA A 72 2.05 10.44 15.33
C ALA A 72 1.03 11.10 14.39
N LEU A 73 0.56 12.31 14.75
CA LEU A 73 -0.54 12.99 14.05
C LEU A 73 -0.10 14.20 13.24
N GLN A 74 1.17 14.62 13.32
CA GLN A 74 1.71 15.74 12.55
C GLN A 74 2.39 15.24 11.27
N TYR A 75 2.58 16.14 10.33
CA TYR A 75 3.39 15.88 9.14
C TYR A 75 4.79 15.40 9.53
N GLY A 76 5.26 14.38 8.81
CA GLY A 76 6.61 13.84 8.93
C GLY A 76 7.52 14.22 7.77
N THR A 77 8.70 13.63 7.73
CA THR A 77 9.61 13.70 6.58
C THR A 77 9.04 12.88 5.41
N THR A 78 9.26 13.34 4.19
CA THR A 78 8.76 12.68 2.96
C THR A 78 9.29 11.27 2.76
N ASP A 79 10.43 10.97 3.35
CA ASP A 79 11.13 9.68 3.25
C ASP A 79 10.83 8.74 4.42
N GLY A 80 10.00 9.17 5.37
CA GLY A 80 9.62 8.43 6.57
C GLY A 80 10.50 8.74 7.78
N ARG A 81 9.95 8.47 8.96
CA ARG A 81 10.61 8.75 10.24
C ARG A 81 11.84 7.88 10.43
N PHE A 82 12.88 8.48 11.00
CA PHE A 82 14.17 7.81 11.24
C PHE A 82 14.02 6.55 12.10
N GLU A 83 13.25 6.61 13.17
CA GLU A 83 13.01 5.47 14.08
C GLU A 83 12.32 4.32 13.34
N THR A 84 11.37 4.62 12.46
CA THR A 84 10.70 3.62 11.63
C THR A 84 11.69 2.95 10.67
N LYS A 85 12.55 3.74 10.03
CA LYS A 85 13.60 3.22 9.15
C LYS A 85 14.59 2.32 9.90
N GLN A 86 14.95 2.67 11.13
CA GLN A 86 15.82 1.82 11.99
C GLN A 86 15.17 0.46 12.27
N VAL A 87 13.86 0.44 12.56
CA VAL A 87 13.12 -0.81 12.76
C VAL A 87 13.15 -1.67 11.49
N PHE A 88 12.90 -1.07 10.33
CA PHE A 88 12.99 -1.78 9.04
C PHE A 88 14.40 -2.31 8.77
N CYS A 89 15.45 -1.53 9.03
CA CYS A 89 16.82 -2.01 8.91
C CYS A 89 17.11 -3.22 9.81
N SER A 90 16.52 -3.26 11.00
CA SER A 90 16.63 -4.42 11.89
C SER A 90 15.93 -5.64 11.33
N LEU A 91 14.67 -5.51 10.89
CA LEU A 91 13.92 -6.60 10.27
C LEU A 91 14.60 -7.12 9.00
N MET A 92 15.15 -6.24 8.18
CA MET A 92 15.87 -6.63 6.97
C MET A 92 17.15 -7.42 7.27
N ARG A 93 17.80 -7.09 8.38
CA ARG A 93 18.99 -7.84 8.85
C ARG A 93 18.66 -9.29 9.20
N ASP A 94 17.49 -9.54 9.79
CA ASP A 94 17.05 -10.89 10.16
C ASP A 94 16.86 -11.80 8.95
N ILE A 95 16.60 -11.22 7.77
CA ILE A 95 16.52 -11.93 6.49
C ILE A 95 17.79 -11.81 5.64
N GLY A 96 18.91 -11.36 6.25
CA GLY A 96 20.23 -11.30 5.61
C GLY A 96 20.51 -10.03 4.78
N VAL A 97 19.61 -9.05 4.76
CA VAL A 97 19.80 -7.77 4.05
C VAL A 97 20.35 -6.72 5.00
N ARG A 98 21.51 -6.17 4.66
CA ARG A 98 22.14 -5.08 5.42
C ARG A 98 21.88 -3.74 4.76
N CYS A 99 21.19 -2.84 5.44
CA CYS A 99 20.93 -1.48 4.99
C CYS A 99 21.10 -0.48 6.14
N LYS A 100 21.25 0.79 5.76
CA LYS A 100 21.26 1.94 6.68
C LYS A 100 19.95 2.71 6.55
N PRO A 101 19.54 3.48 7.57
CA PRO A 101 18.29 4.26 7.52
C PRO A 101 18.21 5.25 6.34
N ASP A 102 19.33 5.80 5.88
CA ASP A 102 19.43 6.68 4.72
C ASP A 102 19.18 5.97 3.36
N GLN A 103 19.20 4.65 3.36
CA GLN A 103 18.90 3.80 2.20
C GLN A 103 17.46 3.27 2.21
N VAL A 104 16.63 3.69 3.18
CA VAL A 104 15.26 3.24 3.35
C VAL A 104 14.30 4.39 3.08
N LEU A 105 13.31 4.14 2.21
CA LEU A 105 12.17 5.00 1.96
C LEU A 105 10.90 4.30 2.45
N ILE A 106 10.12 4.96 3.28
CA ILE A 106 8.82 4.46 3.74
C ILE A 106 7.75 4.94 2.77
N THR A 107 6.97 4.01 2.24
CA THR A 107 5.90 4.27 1.27
C THR A 107 4.53 3.82 1.81
N SER A 108 3.46 4.38 1.27
CA SER A 108 2.08 3.97 1.56
C SER A 108 1.72 2.70 0.77
N GLY A 109 2.44 1.62 1.05
CA GLY A 109 2.28 0.32 0.42
C GLY A 109 3.13 0.15 -0.85
N ALA A 110 3.08 -1.07 -1.39
CA ALA A 110 3.94 -1.50 -2.50
C ALA A 110 3.65 -0.75 -3.82
N GLN A 111 2.42 -0.29 -4.04
CA GLN A 111 2.06 0.41 -5.29
C GLN A 111 2.81 1.74 -5.42
N GLU A 112 2.92 2.51 -4.34
CA GLU A 112 3.70 3.74 -4.33
C GLU A 112 5.19 3.44 -4.55
N ALA A 113 5.71 2.41 -3.89
CA ALA A 113 7.11 2.01 -4.08
C ALA A 113 7.41 1.64 -5.53
N LEU A 114 6.53 0.89 -6.19
CA LEU A 114 6.67 0.51 -7.60
C LEU A 114 6.60 1.73 -8.53
N ASP A 115 5.64 2.64 -8.30
CA ASP A 115 5.51 3.87 -9.09
C ASP A 115 6.75 4.76 -8.97
N LEU A 116 7.26 4.94 -7.75
CA LEU A 116 8.48 5.71 -7.50
C LEU A 116 9.71 5.06 -8.14
N LEU A 117 9.85 3.72 -8.02
CA LEU A 117 10.94 2.99 -8.64
C LEU A 117 10.94 3.17 -10.16
N VAL A 118 9.80 2.96 -10.81
CA VAL A 118 9.69 3.14 -12.27
C VAL A 118 10.03 4.57 -12.67
N LYS A 119 9.60 5.57 -11.91
CA LYS A 119 9.93 6.99 -12.17
C LYS A 119 11.42 7.29 -11.96
N ALA A 120 12.06 6.65 -10.99
CA ALA A 120 13.45 6.91 -10.65
C ALA A 120 14.44 6.24 -11.62
N ILE A 121 14.14 5.02 -12.08
CA ILE A 121 15.07 4.23 -12.89
C ILE A 121 14.59 3.97 -14.32
N GLY A 122 13.28 4.16 -14.60
CA GLY A 122 12.71 3.96 -15.93
C GLY A 122 13.12 5.09 -16.90
N GLN A 123 13.68 4.73 -18.04
CA GLN A 123 13.98 5.66 -19.12
C GLN A 123 12.88 5.60 -20.19
N LYS A 124 12.63 6.72 -20.85
CA LYS A 124 11.55 6.88 -21.85
C LYS A 124 11.67 5.96 -23.07
N GLU A 125 12.86 5.40 -23.31
CA GLU A 125 13.19 4.57 -24.47
C GLU A 125 13.20 3.06 -24.18
N GLN A 126 12.74 2.63 -22.99
CA GLN A 126 12.71 1.22 -22.59
C GLN A 126 11.31 0.59 -22.74
N THR A 127 10.53 1.07 -23.69
CA THR A 127 9.23 0.45 -24.07
C THR A 127 9.36 -0.34 -25.34
#